data_8a1d8d62175344275dc2a9a8e87a1f0a
#
_entry.id   8a1d8d62175344275dc2a9a8e87a1f0a
#
_cell.length_a   1.000
_cell.length_b   1.000
_cell.length_c   1.000
_cell.angle_alpha   90.00
_cell.angle_beta   90.00
_cell.angle_gamma   90.00
#
_symmetry.space_group_name_H-M   'P 1'
#
loop_
_entity.id
_entity.type
_entity.pdbx_description
1 polymer ?
#
loop_
_entity_poly.entity_id
_entity_poly.type
_entity_poly.pdbx_seq_one_letter_code
_entity_poly.pdbx_strand_id
1 'polypeptide(L)'
;MSLKAGTKLAVQAASAWWGEAEISPLGDGHIHQTFLVQVAKTGERFVLQSVNQTVFADVQQMAQQIPLLLRHLAADRDYANAFVVADALPTRLGRILHSVGDETWRAWRYIERSRVVDPFTNSQQVESAAHAFGSFQRSLTGFQPHSWRPPIPGFLELTGYIESYRRCAQANSTDPVPADLAAVIEANLDLDTALGPSRGFIHGDCKINNVLFRDDKDQVKAVIDLDTVGLGHWAWDFGDLVRSVAFSHGAAELELFEACVDGFSRGRGQFAQPVGVTAEQMSIAPAYIAFTLGLRFVIDHLCGDEYFRVSTRGENLRRAAEQFALLEQFNGLRVRLFEAALSILTEHT
;
A
#
# COMPACT_ATOMS: atom_id res chain seq x y z
N MET A 1 7.01 -22.24 -2.87
CA MET A 1 6.36 -23.09 -3.91
C MET A 1 7.01 -22.82 -5.26
N SER A 2 7.28 -23.82 -6.12
CA SER A 2 7.89 -23.51 -7.43
C SER A 2 6.85 -22.87 -8.35
N LEU A 3 7.29 -21.96 -9.25
CA LEU A 3 6.44 -21.28 -10.26
C LEU A 3 5.55 -22.25 -11.06
N LYS A 4 6.04 -23.45 -11.35
CA LYS A 4 5.28 -24.51 -12.05
C LYS A 4 4.12 -25.08 -11.21
N ALA A 5 4.28 -25.18 -9.89
CA ALA A 5 3.22 -25.69 -9.00
C ALA A 5 2.13 -24.63 -8.80
N GLY A 6 2.50 -23.35 -8.63
CA GLY A 6 1.55 -22.25 -8.54
C GLY A 6 0.68 -22.10 -9.80
N THR A 7 1.28 -22.22 -10.98
CA THR A 7 0.53 -22.15 -12.25
C THR A 7 -0.49 -23.31 -12.38
N LYS A 8 -0.17 -24.50 -11.91
CA LYS A 8 -1.11 -25.65 -11.95
C LYS A 8 -2.34 -25.39 -11.07
N LEU A 9 -2.16 -24.84 -9.88
CA LEU A 9 -3.27 -24.49 -8.98
C LEU A 9 -4.08 -23.30 -9.56
N ALA A 10 -3.42 -22.32 -10.17
CA ALA A 10 -4.09 -21.22 -10.85
C ALA A 10 -4.99 -21.70 -12.00
N VAL A 11 -4.54 -22.67 -12.80
CA VAL A 11 -5.36 -23.29 -13.87
C VAL A 11 -6.59 -23.99 -13.28
N GLN A 12 -6.44 -24.71 -12.20
CA GLN A 12 -7.56 -25.36 -11.52
C GLN A 12 -8.53 -24.33 -10.93
N ALA A 13 -8.03 -23.28 -10.29
CA ALA A 13 -8.84 -22.24 -9.68
C ALA A 13 -9.62 -21.43 -10.75
N ALA A 14 -8.99 -21.09 -11.87
CA ALA A 14 -9.60 -20.33 -12.97
C ALA A 14 -10.89 -20.98 -13.50
N SER A 15 -11.00 -22.32 -13.42
CA SER A 15 -12.18 -23.04 -13.87
C SER A 15 -13.47 -22.67 -13.12
N ALA A 16 -13.37 -22.05 -11.94
CA ALA A 16 -14.54 -21.54 -11.19
C ALA A 16 -15.17 -20.31 -11.85
N TRP A 17 -14.41 -19.55 -12.62
CA TRP A 17 -14.86 -18.32 -13.31
C TRP A 17 -15.02 -18.53 -14.81
N TRP A 18 -14.03 -19.14 -15.45
CA TRP A 18 -13.94 -19.24 -16.90
C TRP A 18 -13.89 -20.68 -17.39
N GLY A 19 -14.06 -20.85 -18.68
CA GLY A 19 -13.77 -22.10 -19.39
C GLY A 19 -12.29 -22.20 -19.72
N GLU A 20 -12.02 -22.52 -20.97
CA GLU A 20 -10.67 -22.63 -21.50
C GLU A 20 -10.00 -21.23 -21.54
N ALA A 21 -8.85 -21.11 -20.89
CA ALA A 21 -8.12 -19.85 -20.76
C ALA A 21 -6.61 -20.12 -20.70
N GLU A 22 -5.83 -19.19 -21.22
CA GLU A 22 -4.39 -19.12 -21.04
C GLU A 22 -4.09 -18.39 -19.73
N ILE A 23 -3.16 -18.94 -18.93
CA ILE A 23 -2.81 -18.41 -17.61
C ILE A 23 -1.30 -18.23 -17.52
N SER A 24 -0.87 -17.01 -17.21
CA SER A 24 0.53 -16.65 -17.05
C SER A 24 0.75 -15.81 -15.78
N PRO A 25 1.91 -15.89 -15.13
CA PRO A 25 2.24 -15.01 -13.99
C PRO A 25 2.12 -13.55 -14.39
N LEU A 26 1.63 -12.70 -13.48
CA LEU A 26 1.47 -11.27 -13.66
C LEU A 26 2.15 -10.50 -12.53
N GLY A 27 3.28 -9.84 -12.83
CA GLY A 27 4.07 -9.06 -11.87
C GLY A 27 4.80 -9.92 -10.84
N ASP A 28 5.55 -9.25 -9.97
CA ASP A 28 6.37 -9.84 -8.91
C ASP A 28 5.79 -9.56 -7.52
N GLY A 29 4.46 -9.64 -7.38
CA GLY A 29 3.75 -9.34 -6.14
C GLY A 29 4.34 -10.07 -4.93
N HIS A 30 4.71 -9.32 -3.87
CA HIS A 30 5.36 -9.89 -2.69
C HIS A 30 4.38 -10.57 -1.72
N ILE A 31 3.09 -10.23 -1.78
CA ILE A 31 2.06 -10.73 -0.86
C ILE A 31 1.22 -11.82 -1.53
N HIS A 32 0.57 -11.51 -2.65
CA HIS A 32 -0.28 -12.44 -3.39
C HIS A 32 0.46 -13.05 -4.58
N GLN A 33 0.09 -14.28 -4.95
CA GLN A 33 0.46 -14.80 -6.27
C GLN A 33 -0.58 -14.32 -7.28
N THR A 34 -0.13 -13.59 -8.28
CA THR A 34 -1.01 -12.95 -9.27
C THR A 34 -0.77 -13.51 -10.67
N PHE A 35 -1.85 -13.76 -11.39
CA PHE A 35 -1.83 -14.33 -12.72
C PHE A 35 -2.73 -13.52 -13.67
N LEU A 36 -2.25 -13.34 -14.89
CA LEU A 36 -3.07 -12.90 -16.01
C LEU A 36 -3.83 -14.11 -16.57
N VAL A 37 -5.12 -13.96 -16.77
CA VAL A 37 -6.00 -14.94 -17.40
C VAL A 37 -6.52 -14.35 -18.68
N GLN A 38 -6.30 -15.02 -19.83
CA GLN A 38 -6.87 -14.66 -21.12
C GLN A 38 -7.82 -15.77 -21.59
N VAL A 39 -9.10 -15.44 -21.70
CA VAL A 39 -10.14 -16.41 -22.09
C VAL A 39 -10.00 -16.72 -23.59
N ALA A 40 -9.80 -17.99 -23.93
CA ALA A 40 -9.50 -18.40 -25.29
C ALA A 40 -10.59 -18.01 -26.31
N LYS A 41 -11.87 -18.09 -25.92
CA LYS A 41 -13.01 -17.84 -26.81
C LYS A 41 -13.25 -16.36 -27.08
N THR A 42 -13.05 -15.46 -26.10
CA THR A 42 -13.40 -14.02 -26.19
C THR A 42 -12.17 -13.13 -26.33
N GLY A 43 -10.99 -13.61 -25.94
CA GLY A 43 -9.79 -12.79 -25.81
C GLY A 43 -9.79 -11.85 -24.59
N GLU A 44 -10.85 -11.83 -23.79
CA GLU A 44 -10.96 -10.99 -22.60
C GLU A 44 -9.90 -11.37 -21.57
N ARG A 45 -9.40 -10.35 -20.88
CA ARG A 45 -8.36 -10.48 -19.86
C ARG A 45 -8.90 -10.25 -18.47
N PHE A 46 -8.35 -11.03 -17.52
CA PHE A 46 -8.71 -10.96 -16.11
C PHE A 46 -7.45 -11.15 -15.24
N VAL A 47 -7.55 -10.78 -13.99
CA VAL A 47 -6.52 -11.03 -12.98
C VAL A 47 -7.05 -12.08 -12.00
N LEU A 48 -6.28 -13.13 -11.78
CA LEU A 48 -6.56 -14.18 -10.80
C LEU A 48 -5.50 -14.10 -9.70
N GLN A 49 -5.91 -14.09 -8.44
CA GLN A 49 -5.00 -14.00 -7.29
C GLN A 49 -5.24 -15.09 -6.28
N SER A 50 -4.14 -15.75 -5.84
CA SER A 50 -4.12 -16.54 -4.62
C SER A 50 -3.88 -15.60 -3.44
N VAL A 51 -4.84 -15.53 -2.52
CA VAL A 51 -4.80 -14.64 -1.36
C VAL A 51 -3.87 -15.22 -0.30
N ASN A 52 -2.92 -14.43 0.19
CA ASN A 52 -2.03 -14.85 1.26
C ASN A 52 -2.76 -14.86 2.62
N GLN A 53 -3.12 -16.04 3.10
CA GLN A 53 -3.84 -16.24 4.35
C GLN A 53 -2.97 -16.09 5.61
N THR A 54 -1.65 -16.05 5.47
CA THR A 54 -0.74 -15.73 6.58
C THR A 54 -0.81 -14.25 6.93
N VAL A 55 -0.93 -13.39 5.91
CA VAL A 55 -1.04 -11.93 6.07
C VAL A 55 -2.50 -11.53 6.37
N PHE A 56 -3.45 -12.12 5.66
CA PHE A 56 -4.89 -11.82 5.75
C PHE A 56 -5.63 -13.00 6.38
N ALA A 57 -5.67 -13.05 7.71
CA ALA A 57 -6.22 -14.19 8.44
C ALA A 57 -7.73 -14.42 8.20
N ASP A 58 -8.50 -13.35 7.95
CA ASP A 58 -9.94 -13.43 7.68
C ASP A 58 -10.28 -13.05 6.24
N VAL A 59 -9.91 -13.92 5.29
CA VAL A 59 -10.20 -13.71 3.86
C VAL A 59 -11.69 -13.68 3.54
N GLN A 60 -12.53 -14.36 4.35
CA GLN A 60 -13.99 -14.35 4.16
C GLN A 60 -14.56 -12.97 4.48
N GLN A 61 -14.10 -12.34 5.53
CA GLN A 61 -14.50 -10.98 5.86
C GLN A 61 -14.02 -9.98 4.82
N MET A 62 -12.77 -10.09 4.37
CA MET A 62 -12.22 -9.25 3.31
C MET A 62 -13.08 -9.34 2.03
N ALA A 63 -13.51 -10.56 1.66
CA ALA A 63 -14.40 -10.78 0.51
C ALA A 63 -15.78 -10.13 0.67
N GLN A 64 -16.26 -9.92 1.89
CA GLN A 64 -17.51 -9.20 2.16
C GLN A 64 -17.32 -7.68 2.14
N GLN A 65 -16.17 -7.20 2.60
CA GLN A 65 -15.86 -5.78 2.75
C GLN A 65 -15.46 -5.10 1.43
N ILE A 66 -14.64 -5.75 0.62
CA ILE A 66 -14.19 -5.22 -0.67
C ILE A 66 -15.35 -4.81 -1.58
N PRO A 67 -16.41 -5.61 -1.81
CA PRO A 67 -17.55 -5.18 -2.63
C PRO A 67 -18.31 -3.97 -2.07
N LEU A 68 -18.29 -3.74 -0.74
CA LEU A 68 -18.88 -2.54 -0.14
C LEU A 68 -18.07 -1.29 -0.53
N LEU A 69 -16.74 -1.39 -0.41
CA LEU A 69 -15.80 -0.35 -0.80
C LEU A 69 -15.94 -0.02 -2.30
N LEU A 70 -15.92 -1.04 -3.16
CA LEU A 70 -16.01 -0.85 -4.62
C LEU A 70 -17.32 -0.18 -5.04
N ARG A 71 -18.45 -0.56 -4.41
CA ARG A 71 -19.74 0.10 -4.64
C ARG A 71 -19.73 1.56 -4.20
N HIS A 72 -19.09 1.88 -3.07
CA HIS A 72 -18.96 3.25 -2.60
C HIS A 72 -18.15 4.10 -3.58
N LEU A 73 -16.98 3.62 -4.01
CA LEU A 73 -16.13 4.30 -4.99
C LEU A 73 -16.83 4.48 -6.35
N ALA A 74 -17.59 3.49 -6.80
CA ALA A 74 -18.35 3.56 -8.04
C ALA A 74 -19.57 4.52 -7.95
N ALA A 75 -20.10 4.75 -6.77
CA ALA A 75 -21.20 5.69 -6.52
C ALA A 75 -20.71 7.14 -6.39
N ASP A 76 -19.46 7.37 -6.03
CA ASP A 76 -18.82 8.69 -6.04
C ASP A 76 -18.55 9.10 -7.49
N ARG A 77 -19.38 9.99 -8.04
CA ARG A 77 -19.32 10.42 -9.45
C ARG A 77 -18.00 11.10 -9.79
N ASP A 78 -17.45 11.90 -8.89
CA ASP A 78 -16.20 12.62 -9.13
C ASP A 78 -15.04 11.62 -9.23
N TYR A 79 -15.00 10.65 -8.33
CA TYR A 79 -14.01 9.59 -8.35
C TYR A 79 -14.16 8.68 -9.58
N ALA A 80 -15.37 8.17 -9.84
CA ALA A 80 -15.64 7.24 -10.93
C ALA A 80 -15.49 7.86 -12.33
N ASN A 81 -15.65 9.18 -12.49
CA ASN A 81 -15.35 9.89 -13.74
C ASN A 81 -13.83 10.07 -13.98
N ALA A 82 -13.05 10.21 -12.92
CA ALA A 82 -11.60 10.42 -13.00
C ALA A 82 -10.84 9.08 -13.12
N PHE A 83 -11.27 8.05 -12.37
CA PHE A 83 -10.55 6.79 -12.22
C PHE A 83 -11.45 5.59 -12.51
N VAL A 84 -10.84 4.54 -13.05
CA VAL A 84 -11.50 3.24 -13.19
C VAL A 84 -11.53 2.58 -11.81
N VAL A 85 -12.72 2.25 -11.33
CA VAL A 85 -12.90 1.45 -10.13
C VAL A 85 -12.64 -0.02 -10.45
N ALA A 86 -11.83 -0.69 -9.64
CA ALA A 86 -11.59 -2.13 -9.79
C ALA A 86 -12.91 -2.92 -9.71
N ASP A 87 -13.01 -4.03 -10.42
CA ASP A 87 -14.21 -4.86 -10.49
C ASP A 87 -13.88 -6.29 -10.03
N ALA A 88 -14.35 -6.67 -8.85
CA ALA A 88 -14.20 -8.00 -8.28
C ALA A 88 -15.24 -8.95 -8.87
N LEU A 89 -14.78 -10.04 -9.47
CA LEU A 89 -15.63 -10.95 -10.23
C LEU A 89 -16.14 -12.12 -9.37
N PRO A 90 -17.45 -12.34 -9.30
CA PRO A 90 -17.96 -13.57 -8.71
C PRO A 90 -17.67 -14.77 -9.59
N THR A 91 -17.49 -15.94 -8.97
CA THR A 91 -17.47 -17.24 -9.65
C THR A 91 -18.80 -17.50 -10.37
N ARG A 92 -18.88 -18.51 -11.23
CA ARG A 92 -20.13 -18.96 -11.85
C ARG A 92 -21.22 -19.33 -10.84
N LEU A 93 -20.85 -19.60 -9.58
CA LEU A 93 -21.77 -19.88 -8.48
C LEU A 93 -22.09 -18.63 -7.63
N GLY A 94 -21.69 -17.43 -8.07
CA GLY A 94 -21.96 -16.16 -7.41
C GLY A 94 -21.08 -15.90 -6.16
N ARG A 95 -20.00 -16.63 -5.94
CA ARG A 95 -19.07 -16.44 -4.80
C ARG A 95 -17.90 -15.58 -5.19
N ILE A 96 -17.46 -14.69 -4.32
CA ILE A 96 -16.25 -13.85 -4.55
C ILE A 96 -14.96 -14.66 -4.39
N LEU A 97 -14.97 -15.68 -3.54
CA LEU A 97 -13.83 -16.55 -3.29
C LEU A 97 -14.07 -17.96 -3.80
N HIS A 98 -12.98 -18.63 -4.17
CA HIS A 98 -12.95 -20.05 -4.50
C HIS A 98 -11.72 -20.71 -3.88
N SER A 99 -11.89 -21.87 -3.24
CA SER A 99 -10.79 -22.61 -2.62
C SER A 99 -10.36 -23.78 -3.50
N VAL A 100 -9.04 -23.97 -3.62
CA VAL A 100 -8.40 -25.12 -4.28
C VAL A 100 -7.32 -25.64 -3.33
N GLY A 101 -7.54 -26.81 -2.73
CA GLY A 101 -6.72 -27.28 -1.62
C GLY A 101 -6.76 -26.28 -0.47
N ASP A 102 -5.60 -25.90 0.03
CA ASP A 102 -5.45 -24.93 1.12
C ASP A 102 -5.39 -23.46 0.63
N GLU A 103 -5.42 -23.23 -0.68
CA GLU A 103 -5.34 -21.88 -1.25
C GLU A 103 -6.73 -21.32 -1.51
N THR A 104 -6.88 -20.01 -1.25
CA THR A 104 -8.09 -19.24 -1.54
C THR A 104 -7.82 -18.25 -2.65
N TRP A 105 -8.69 -18.26 -3.65
CA TRP A 105 -8.56 -17.53 -4.89
C TRP A 105 -9.68 -16.53 -5.08
N ARG A 106 -9.35 -15.40 -5.73
CA ARG A 106 -10.29 -14.36 -6.18
C ARG A 106 -9.93 -13.88 -7.59
N ALA A 107 -10.87 -13.23 -8.23
CA ALA A 107 -10.67 -12.72 -9.58
C ALA A 107 -11.10 -11.25 -9.71
N TRP A 108 -10.41 -10.54 -10.60
CA TRP A 108 -10.66 -9.14 -10.94
C TRP A 108 -10.75 -8.97 -12.45
N ARG A 109 -11.52 -8.00 -12.90
CA ARG A 109 -11.46 -7.57 -14.29
C ARG A 109 -10.11 -6.90 -14.55
N TYR A 110 -9.45 -7.27 -15.64
CA TYR A 110 -8.23 -6.61 -16.08
C TYR A 110 -8.54 -5.18 -16.51
N ILE A 111 -7.75 -4.21 -16.07
CA ILE A 111 -7.92 -2.81 -16.46
C ILE A 111 -7.13 -2.59 -17.75
N GLU A 112 -7.86 -2.59 -18.87
CA GLU A 112 -7.29 -2.49 -20.21
C GLU A 112 -6.59 -1.15 -20.44
N ARG A 113 -5.65 -1.10 -21.39
CA ARG A 113 -4.88 0.09 -21.74
C ARG A 113 -4.32 0.82 -20.51
N SER A 114 -3.63 0.05 -19.68
CA SER A 114 -2.95 0.55 -18.49
C SER A 114 -1.57 -0.08 -18.34
N ARG A 115 -0.69 0.63 -17.65
CA ARG A 115 0.68 0.20 -17.37
C ARG A 115 1.03 0.51 -15.91
N VAL A 116 1.91 -0.29 -15.33
CA VAL A 116 2.60 0.03 -14.08
C VAL A 116 3.77 0.94 -14.44
N VAL A 117 4.06 1.89 -13.56
CA VAL A 117 5.21 2.79 -13.62
C VAL A 117 6.03 2.59 -12.35
N ASP A 118 7.06 1.76 -12.45
CA ASP A 118 8.04 1.55 -11.39
C ASP A 118 9.33 0.97 -12.03
N PRO A 119 10.44 1.71 -12.05
CA PRO A 119 10.58 3.08 -11.55
C PRO A 119 9.84 4.13 -12.40
N PHE A 120 9.47 5.24 -11.76
CA PHE A 120 8.93 6.41 -12.47
C PHE A 120 10.03 7.14 -13.24
N THR A 121 9.64 7.96 -14.24
CA THR A 121 10.60 8.64 -15.15
C THR A 121 10.56 10.17 -15.04
N ASN A 122 9.55 10.74 -14.38
CA ASN A 122 9.39 12.18 -14.20
C ASN A 122 8.48 12.51 -13.00
N SER A 123 8.56 13.76 -12.53
CA SER A 123 7.77 14.26 -11.39
C SER A 123 6.26 14.32 -11.68
N GLN A 124 5.84 14.46 -12.95
CA GLN A 124 4.43 14.46 -13.33
C GLN A 124 3.75 13.11 -13.04
N GLN A 125 4.47 11.99 -13.18
CA GLN A 125 3.98 10.67 -12.79
C GLN A 125 3.78 10.60 -11.28
N VAL A 126 4.71 11.15 -10.49
CA VAL A 126 4.62 11.21 -9.03
C VAL A 126 3.42 12.06 -8.60
N GLU A 127 3.28 13.25 -9.17
CA GLU A 127 2.15 14.15 -8.93
C GLU A 127 0.80 13.48 -9.27
N SER A 128 0.73 12.79 -10.42
CA SER A 128 -0.48 12.08 -10.82
C SER A 128 -0.84 10.92 -9.87
N ALA A 129 0.15 10.18 -9.37
CA ALA A 129 -0.06 9.14 -8.35
C ALA A 129 -0.55 9.74 -7.03
N ALA A 130 0.06 10.84 -6.60
CA ALA A 130 -0.34 11.59 -5.41
C ALA A 130 -1.79 12.09 -5.51
N HIS A 131 -2.17 12.67 -6.66
CA HIS A 131 -3.52 13.12 -6.92
C HIS A 131 -4.54 11.96 -6.87
N ALA A 132 -4.19 10.80 -7.39
CA ALA A 132 -5.07 9.63 -7.36
C ALA A 132 -5.30 9.11 -5.93
N PHE A 133 -4.24 8.99 -5.10
CA PHE A 133 -4.37 8.59 -3.70
C PHE A 133 -5.10 9.64 -2.86
N GLY A 134 -4.84 10.93 -3.08
CA GLY A 134 -5.60 12.01 -2.44
C GLY A 134 -7.09 11.96 -2.78
N SER A 135 -7.42 11.75 -4.06
CA SER A 135 -8.81 11.59 -4.53
C SER A 135 -9.48 10.35 -3.95
N PHE A 136 -8.74 9.25 -3.80
CA PHE A 136 -9.19 8.04 -3.14
C PHE A 136 -9.56 8.31 -1.69
N GLN A 137 -8.69 8.96 -0.91
CA GLN A 137 -8.99 9.34 0.47
C GLN A 137 -10.20 10.29 0.57
N ARG A 138 -10.32 11.27 -0.34
CA ARG A 138 -11.49 12.15 -0.39
C ARG A 138 -12.77 11.36 -0.57
N SER A 139 -12.79 10.42 -1.51
CA SER A 139 -13.94 9.55 -1.72
C SER A 139 -14.31 8.77 -0.46
N LEU A 140 -13.31 8.28 0.28
CA LEU A 140 -13.53 7.52 1.53
C LEU A 140 -14.07 8.36 2.70
N THR A 141 -14.06 9.70 2.64
CA THR A 141 -14.59 10.55 3.72
C THR A 141 -16.07 10.27 3.99
N GLY A 142 -16.84 9.90 2.97
CA GLY A 142 -18.26 9.51 3.09
C GLY A 142 -18.48 8.02 3.31
N PHE A 143 -17.43 7.20 3.39
CA PHE A 143 -17.56 5.76 3.53
C PHE A 143 -17.87 5.37 4.99
N GLN A 144 -19.10 4.95 5.26
CA GLN A 144 -19.57 4.56 6.60
C GLN A 144 -20.22 3.16 6.56
N PRO A 145 -19.42 2.09 6.44
CA PRO A 145 -19.97 0.74 6.48
C PRO A 145 -20.48 0.41 7.88
N HIS A 146 -21.60 -0.34 7.99
CA HIS A 146 -22.16 -0.75 9.29
C HIS A 146 -21.19 -1.57 10.15
N SER A 147 -20.34 -2.36 9.53
CA SER A 147 -19.26 -3.07 10.19
C SER A 147 -18.03 -3.08 9.29
N TRP A 148 -16.89 -2.73 9.84
CA TRP A 148 -15.60 -2.85 9.18
C TRP A 148 -14.58 -3.35 10.20
N ARG A 149 -13.90 -4.42 9.87
CA ARG A 149 -12.76 -4.89 10.65
C ARG A 149 -11.50 -4.64 9.86
N PRO A 150 -10.43 -4.15 10.49
CA PRO A 150 -9.18 -3.95 9.78
C PRO A 150 -8.68 -5.30 9.24
N PRO A 151 -8.31 -5.37 7.95
CA PRO A 151 -7.79 -6.61 7.35
C PRO A 151 -6.52 -7.10 8.05
N ILE A 152 -5.72 -6.17 8.54
CA ILE A 152 -4.53 -6.41 9.37
C ILE A 152 -4.71 -5.56 10.64
N PRO A 153 -4.96 -6.18 11.81
CA PRO A 153 -5.11 -5.45 13.07
C PRO A 153 -3.85 -4.64 13.42
N GLY A 154 -4.02 -3.37 13.82
CA GLY A 154 -2.90 -2.50 14.20
C GLY A 154 -1.98 -2.11 13.05
N PHE A 155 -2.40 -2.28 11.78
CA PHE A 155 -1.58 -1.97 10.62
C PHE A 155 -1.21 -0.47 10.60
N LEU A 156 0.09 -0.19 10.50
CA LEU A 156 0.70 1.14 10.57
C LEU A 156 0.58 1.86 11.94
N GLU A 157 -0.01 1.25 12.96
CA GLU A 157 -0.04 1.78 14.34
C GLU A 157 1.31 1.52 15.02
N LEU A 158 2.16 2.55 15.09
CA LEU A 158 3.55 2.43 15.53
C LEU A 158 3.67 1.97 16.99
N THR A 159 2.76 2.37 17.89
CA THR A 159 2.72 1.92 19.30
C THR A 159 2.79 0.39 19.41
N GLY A 160 1.95 -0.30 18.66
CA GLY A 160 1.90 -1.77 18.68
C GLY A 160 3.19 -2.43 18.15
N TYR A 161 3.85 -1.81 17.18
CA TYR A 161 5.14 -2.30 16.69
C TYR A 161 6.27 -2.03 17.68
N ILE A 162 6.31 -0.89 18.36
CA ILE A 162 7.29 -0.60 19.43
C ILE A 162 7.16 -1.62 20.57
N GLU A 163 5.94 -1.93 21.00
CA GLU A 163 5.70 -2.94 22.02
C GLU A 163 6.13 -4.33 21.57
N SER A 164 5.85 -4.67 20.32
CA SER A 164 6.26 -5.95 19.72
C SER A 164 7.78 -6.07 19.59
N TYR A 165 8.46 -5.00 19.17
CA TYR A 165 9.91 -4.94 19.12
C TYR A 165 10.52 -5.20 20.50
N ARG A 166 10.07 -4.49 21.54
CA ARG A 166 10.56 -4.65 22.92
C ARG A 166 10.40 -6.08 23.42
N ARG A 167 9.25 -6.68 23.17
CA ARG A 167 8.96 -8.08 23.55
C ARG A 167 9.84 -9.07 22.80
N CYS A 168 9.98 -8.95 21.47
CA CYS A 168 10.77 -9.86 20.67
C CYS A 168 12.28 -9.70 20.95
N ALA A 169 12.78 -8.49 21.18
CA ALA A 169 14.17 -8.24 21.54
C ALA A 169 14.56 -8.83 22.92
N GLN A 170 13.63 -8.78 23.88
CA GLN A 170 13.85 -9.42 25.19
C GLN A 170 13.84 -10.96 25.10
N ALA A 171 13.03 -11.52 24.22
CA ALA A 171 12.91 -12.98 24.06
C ALA A 171 14.08 -13.59 23.26
N ASN A 172 14.68 -12.82 22.35
CA ASN A 172 15.71 -13.30 21.41
C ASN A 172 17.11 -12.75 21.78
N SER A 173 17.71 -13.34 22.85
CA SER A 173 19.06 -12.95 23.29
C SER A 173 20.20 -13.56 22.45
N THR A 174 19.89 -14.54 21.60
CA THR A 174 20.91 -15.31 20.83
C THR A 174 21.22 -14.70 19.46
N ASP A 175 20.31 -13.91 18.91
CA ASP A 175 20.47 -13.21 17.63
C ASP A 175 19.99 -11.75 17.80
N PRO A 176 20.76 -10.91 18.53
CA PRO A 176 20.35 -9.57 18.87
C PRO A 176 20.34 -8.65 17.65
N VAL A 177 19.52 -7.62 17.68
CA VAL A 177 19.54 -6.55 16.68
C VAL A 177 20.91 -5.88 16.68
N PRO A 178 21.55 -5.63 15.51
CA PRO A 178 22.78 -4.87 15.41
C PRO A 178 22.70 -3.53 16.16
N ALA A 179 23.77 -3.15 16.85
CA ALA A 179 23.77 -1.99 17.76
C ALA A 179 23.45 -0.67 17.05
N ASP A 180 23.85 -0.52 15.80
CA ASP A 180 23.54 0.64 14.95
C ASP A 180 22.04 0.74 14.65
N LEU A 181 21.39 -0.36 14.29
CA LEU A 181 19.93 -0.37 14.07
C LEU A 181 19.18 -0.15 15.37
N ALA A 182 19.62 -0.75 16.48
CA ALA A 182 19.01 -0.53 17.78
C ALA A 182 19.09 0.95 18.21
N ALA A 183 20.22 1.62 17.95
CA ALA A 183 20.39 3.05 18.25
C ALA A 183 19.43 3.92 17.42
N VAL A 184 19.22 3.61 16.14
CA VAL A 184 18.24 4.31 15.30
C VAL A 184 16.82 4.11 15.84
N ILE A 185 16.48 2.89 16.27
CA ILE A 185 15.14 2.61 16.85
C ILE A 185 14.92 3.46 18.10
N GLU A 186 15.86 3.43 19.05
CA GLU A 186 15.71 4.17 20.32
C GLU A 186 15.66 5.69 20.11
N ALA A 187 16.35 6.22 19.10
CA ALA A 187 16.36 7.66 18.78
C ALA A 187 15.06 8.18 18.12
N ASN A 188 14.17 7.29 17.66
CA ASN A 188 12.98 7.68 16.88
C ASN A 188 11.65 7.17 17.49
N LEU A 189 11.64 6.78 18.75
CA LEU A 189 10.42 6.30 19.42
C LEU A 189 9.34 7.38 19.59
N ASP A 190 9.71 8.65 19.60
CA ASP A 190 8.83 9.81 19.69
C ASP A 190 7.96 10.01 18.43
N LEU A 191 8.32 9.42 17.30
CA LEU A 191 7.50 9.42 16.09
C LEU A 191 6.10 8.83 16.32
N ASP A 192 5.93 7.96 17.32
CA ASP A 192 4.63 7.37 17.68
C ASP A 192 3.53 8.40 17.94
N THR A 193 3.88 9.55 18.51
CA THR A 193 2.92 10.62 18.82
C THR A 193 3.04 11.84 17.93
N ALA A 194 4.02 11.87 17.04
CA ALA A 194 4.39 13.08 16.29
C ALA A 194 3.31 13.57 15.30
N LEU A 195 2.48 12.69 14.76
CA LEU A 195 1.42 13.05 13.82
C LEU A 195 0.16 13.60 14.50
N GLY A 196 0.00 13.41 15.81
CA GLY A 196 -1.22 13.76 16.54
C GLY A 196 -2.41 12.84 16.16
N PRO A 197 -3.60 13.14 16.70
CA PRO A 197 -4.77 12.29 16.46
C PRO A 197 -5.44 12.59 15.11
N SER A 198 -5.71 11.54 14.35
CA SER A 198 -6.60 11.57 13.19
C SER A 198 -7.10 10.16 12.93
N ARG A 199 -8.36 10.01 12.52
CA ARG A 199 -8.94 8.70 12.22
C ARG A 199 -9.94 8.80 11.07
N GLY A 200 -9.63 8.13 9.98
CA GLY A 200 -10.47 8.01 8.80
C GLY A 200 -10.14 6.76 8.03
N PHE A 201 -10.89 6.46 6.98
CA PHE A 201 -10.50 5.39 6.07
C PHE A 201 -9.33 5.84 5.20
N ILE A 202 -8.34 4.98 5.08
CA ILE A 202 -7.13 5.14 4.29
C ILE A 202 -6.92 3.93 3.38
N HIS A 203 -6.05 4.07 2.37
CA HIS A 203 -5.62 2.96 1.52
C HIS A 203 -4.71 2.00 2.29
N GLY A 204 -3.73 2.53 3.02
CA GLY A 204 -2.80 1.80 3.86
C GLY A 204 -1.57 1.22 3.15
N ASP A 205 -1.50 1.27 1.81
CA ASP A 205 -0.32 0.81 1.03
C ASP A 205 -0.17 1.68 -0.23
N CYS A 206 0.10 2.98 -0.03
CA CYS A 206 0.15 3.98 -1.10
C CYS A 206 1.49 3.99 -1.85
N LYS A 207 1.94 2.83 -2.30
CA LYS A 207 3.13 2.72 -3.15
C LYS A 207 2.83 3.13 -4.58
N ILE A 208 3.85 3.67 -5.28
CA ILE A 208 3.69 4.11 -6.67
C ILE A 208 3.29 2.97 -7.62
N ASN A 209 3.61 1.73 -7.30
CA ASN A 209 3.20 0.55 -8.07
C ASN A 209 1.79 0.04 -7.74
N ASN A 210 1.08 0.66 -6.78
CA ASN A 210 -0.33 0.40 -6.50
C ASN A 210 -1.28 1.35 -7.22
N VAL A 211 -0.78 2.07 -8.23
CA VAL A 211 -1.58 2.77 -9.23
C VAL A 211 -1.27 2.28 -10.64
N LEU A 212 -2.30 2.23 -11.47
CA LEU A 212 -2.15 1.95 -12.90
C LEU A 212 -2.27 3.25 -13.67
N PHE A 213 -1.27 3.54 -14.50
CA PHE A 213 -1.27 4.67 -15.42
C PHE A 213 -1.98 4.31 -16.72
N ARG A 214 -2.46 5.31 -17.44
CA ARG A 214 -2.88 5.16 -18.84
C ARG A 214 -1.66 4.76 -19.68
N ASP A 215 -1.85 3.93 -20.70
CA ASP A 215 -0.75 3.49 -21.58
C ASP A 215 -0.20 4.63 -22.44
N ASP A 216 -1.03 5.62 -22.77
CA ASP A 216 -0.74 6.76 -23.63
C ASP A 216 -0.39 8.07 -22.91
N LYS A 217 -0.47 8.11 -21.56
CA LYS A 217 -0.29 9.35 -20.78
C LYS A 217 0.31 9.08 -19.40
N ASP A 218 0.96 10.11 -18.84
CA ASP A 218 1.44 10.13 -17.46
C ASP A 218 0.33 10.52 -16.46
N GLN A 219 -0.84 9.91 -16.63
CA GLN A 219 -2.01 10.09 -15.77
C GLN A 219 -2.45 8.74 -15.22
N VAL A 220 -2.73 8.71 -13.92
CA VAL A 220 -3.27 7.54 -13.27
C VAL A 220 -4.66 7.23 -13.81
N LYS A 221 -4.90 5.96 -14.05
CA LYS A 221 -6.15 5.39 -14.52
C LYS A 221 -6.94 4.70 -13.40
N ALA A 222 -6.26 4.07 -12.46
CA ALA A 222 -6.88 3.35 -11.36
C ALA A 222 -5.95 3.25 -10.15
N VAL A 223 -6.53 3.23 -8.96
CA VAL A 223 -5.90 2.78 -7.71
C VAL A 223 -6.24 1.31 -7.54
N ILE A 224 -5.26 0.49 -7.19
CA ILE A 224 -5.38 -0.97 -7.03
C ILE A 224 -4.81 -1.42 -5.68
N ASP A 225 -4.92 -2.71 -5.39
CA ASP A 225 -4.44 -3.35 -4.15
C ASP A 225 -5.12 -2.79 -2.89
N LEU A 226 -6.46 -2.95 -2.85
CA LEU A 226 -7.34 -2.39 -1.83
C LEU A 226 -7.42 -3.22 -0.54
N ASP A 227 -6.55 -4.20 -0.36
CA ASP A 227 -6.62 -5.18 0.72
C ASP A 227 -6.25 -4.62 2.08
N THR A 228 -5.52 -3.51 2.10
CA THR A 228 -5.09 -2.82 3.33
C THR A 228 -6.01 -1.67 3.72
N VAL A 229 -7.06 -1.41 2.94
CA VAL A 229 -8.01 -0.32 3.25
C VAL A 229 -8.60 -0.52 4.64
N GLY A 230 -8.47 0.49 5.48
CA GLY A 230 -8.89 0.42 6.87
C GLY A 230 -8.91 1.78 7.55
N LEU A 231 -9.24 1.79 8.85
CA LEU A 231 -9.18 3.00 9.65
C LEU A 231 -7.73 3.30 10.05
N GLY A 232 -7.30 4.53 9.81
CA GLY A 232 -5.95 4.96 10.12
C GLY A 232 -5.80 6.49 10.11
N HIS A 233 -4.57 6.96 10.23
CA HIS A 233 -4.24 8.37 10.11
C HIS A 233 -4.05 8.72 8.63
N TRP A 234 -4.67 9.78 8.14
CA TRP A 234 -4.62 10.19 6.73
C TRP A 234 -3.18 10.38 6.20
N ALA A 235 -2.29 10.92 7.05
CA ALA A 235 -0.91 11.18 6.67
C ALA A 235 -0.08 9.89 6.45
N TRP A 236 -0.56 8.73 6.90
CA TRP A 236 0.14 7.47 6.62
C TRP A 236 0.16 7.16 5.12
N ASP A 237 -0.96 7.36 4.41
CA ASP A 237 -1.01 7.21 2.96
C ASP A 237 -0.06 8.17 2.24
N PHE A 238 -0.08 9.45 2.64
CA PHE A 238 0.85 10.44 2.11
C PHE A 238 2.32 10.05 2.37
N GLY A 239 2.61 9.68 3.62
CA GLY A 239 3.96 9.26 4.02
C GLY A 239 4.45 8.04 3.27
N ASP A 240 3.59 7.04 3.04
CA ASP A 240 3.98 5.83 2.31
C ASP A 240 4.21 6.11 0.83
N LEU A 241 3.43 7.00 0.22
CA LEU A 241 3.70 7.46 -1.15
C LEU A 241 5.08 8.13 -1.25
N VAL A 242 5.36 9.13 -0.41
CA VAL A 242 6.65 9.86 -0.43
C VAL A 242 7.82 8.91 -0.17
N ARG A 243 7.70 8.01 0.81
CA ARG A 243 8.70 6.96 1.09
C ARG A 243 8.91 6.05 -0.13
N SER A 244 7.82 5.61 -0.77
CA SER A 244 7.88 4.73 -1.94
C SER A 244 8.57 5.42 -3.12
N VAL A 245 8.26 6.69 -3.37
CA VAL A 245 8.90 7.51 -4.40
C VAL A 245 10.39 7.67 -4.11
N ALA A 246 10.77 8.04 -2.87
CA ALA A 246 12.16 8.20 -2.49
C ALA A 246 12.94 6.86 -2.60
N PHE A 247 12.32 5.75 -2.22
CA PHE A 247 12.93 4.42 -2.34
C PHE A 247 13.16 4.03 -3.81
N SER A 248 12.17 4.23 -4.67
CA SER A 248 12.27 3.93 -6.11
C SER A 248 13.28 4.83 -6.82
N HIS A 249 13.43 6.08 -6.37
CA HIS A 249 14.42 7.02 -6.90
C HIS A 249 15.83 6.79 -6.33
N GLY A 250 15.93 6.18 -5.14
CA GLY A 250 17.18 5.94 -4.42
C GLY A 250 17.58 7.02 -3.43
N ALA A 251 16.82 8.12 -3.33
CA ALA A 251 17.06 9.21 -2.38
C ALA A 251 15.76 10.00 -2.11
N ALA A 252 15.72 10.67 -0.95
CA ALA A 252 14.71 11.67 -0.63
C ALA A 252 15.05 13.01 -1.29
N GLU A 253 14.22 13.45 -2.24
CA GLU A 253 14.41 14.71 -2.97
C GLU A 253 13.24 15.66 -2.75
N LEU A 254 13.56 16.97 -2.61
CA LEU A 254 12.57 18.01 -2.34
C LEU A 254 11.57 18.15 -3.48
N GLU A 255 12.02 18.17 -4.74
CA GLU A 255 11.16 18.30 -5.92
C GLU A 255 10.11 17.17 -6.00
N LEU A 256 10.51 15.93 -5.68
CA LEU A 256 9.58 14.79 -5.67
C LEU A 256 8.60 14.86 -4.49
N PHE A 257 9.04 15.40 -3.36
CA PHE A 257 8.14 15.66 -2.23
C PHE A 257 7.13 16.76 -2.58
N GLU A 258 7.56 17.85 -3.21
CA GLU A 258 6.68 18.93 -3.67
C GLU A 258 5.62 18.43 -4.65
N ALA A 259 6.01 17.57 -5.61
CA ALA A 259 5.06 16.89 -6.51
C ALA A 259 4.04 16.01 -5.75
N CYS A 260 4.47 15.32 -4.69
CA CYS A 260 3.57 14.57 -3.83
C CYS A 260 2.60 15.49 -3.06
N VAL A 261 3.08 16.59 -2.49
CA VAL A 261 2.25 17.57 -1.75
C VAL A 261 1.20 18.16 -2.67
N ASP A 262 1.62 18.68 -3.84
CA ASP A 262 0.73 19.32 -4.81
C ASP A 262 -0.35 18.34 -5.29
N GLY A 263 0.06 17.18 -5.78
CA GLY A 263 -0.89 16.17 -6.28
C GLY A 263 -1.85 15.68 -5.20
N PHE A 264 -1.33 15.30 -4.02
CA PHE A 264 -2.14 14.75 -2.93
C PHE A 264 -3.13 15.78 -2.38
N SER A 265 -2.71 17.02 -2.17
CA SER A 265 -3.57 18.08 -1.66
C SER A 265 -4.69 18.44 -2.64
N ARG A 266 -4.39 18.57 -3.94
CA ARG A 266 -5.41 18.80 -4.98
C ARG A 266 -6.39 17.61 -5.09
N GLY A 267 -5.90 16.39 -5.00
CA GLY A 267 -6.75 15.19 -5.03
C GLY A 267 -7.66 15.11 -3.82
N ARG A 268 -7.12 15.32 -2.63
CA ARG A 268 -7.86 15.26 -1.38
C ARG A 268 -8.83 16.43 -1.17
N GLY A 269 -8.58 17.58 -1.80
CA GLY A 269 -9.37 18.78 -1.64
C GLY A 269 -9.04 19.53 -0.34
N GLN A 270 -9.96 20.41 0.11
CA GLN A 270 -9.73 21.23 1.29
C GLN A 270 -9.49 20.38 2.54
N PHE A 271 -8.41 20.65 3.24
CA PHE A 271 -8.12 20.03 4.53
C PHE A 271 -9.02 20.64 5.61
N ALA A 272 -9.65 19.81 6.42
CA ALA A 272 -10.43 20.27 7.57
C ALA A 272 -9.56 20.83 8.71
N GLN A 273 -8.23 20.77 8.58
CA GLN A 273 -7.25 21.17 9.59
C GLN A 273 -6.58 22.49 9.18
N PRO A 274 -6.04 23.28 10.13
CA PRO A 274 -5.23 24.43 9.80
C PRO A 274 -4.04 24.06 8.89
N VAL A 275 -3.75 24.88 7.89
CA VAL A 275 -2.70 24.62 6.88
C VAL A 275 -1.36 24.29 7.50
N GLY A 276 -0.95 25.02 8.55
CA GLY A 276 0.32 24.76 9.23
C GLY A 276 0.39 23.38 9.91
N VAL A 277 -0.70 22.90 10.51
CA VAL A 277 -0.78 21.56 11.11
C VAL A 277 -0.68 20.50 10.03
N THR A 278 -1.34 20.70 8.90
CA THR A 278 -1.29 19.79 7.76
C THR A 278 0.11 19.72 7.15
N ALA A 279 0.78 20.87 6.95
CA ALA A 279 2.15 20.96 6.46
C ALA A 279 3.13 20.24 7.41
N GLU A 280 2.95 20.40 8.73
CA GLU A 280 3.77 19.70 9.70
C GLU A 280 3.58 18.19 9.62
N GLN A 281 2.33 17.71 9.57
CA GLN A 281 2.03 16.28 9.42
C GLN A 281 2.61 15.72 8.12
N MET A 282 2.54 16.43 7.00
CA MET A 282 3.16 16.03 5.74
C MET A 282 4.68 15.93 5.85
N SER A 283 5.34 16.84 6.57
CA SER A 283 6.79 16.81 6.74
C SER A 283 7.30 15.66 7.61
N ILE A 284 6.45 15.14 8.51
CA ILE A 284 6.76 14.04 9.44
C ILE A 284 6.43 12.68 8.82
N ALA A 285 5.35 12.60 8.06
CA ALA A 285 4.76 11.34 7.63
C ALA A 285 5.73 10.40 6.89
N PRO A 286 6.62 10.85 5.98
CA PRO A 286 7.58 9.96 5.32
C PRO A 286 8.54 9.30 6.31
N ALA A 287 9.03 10.05 7.31
CA ALA A 287 9.89 9.52 8.37
C ALA A 287 9.14 8.50 9.24
N TYR A 288 7.88 8.81 9.61
CA TYR A 288 7.01 7.89 10.35
C TYR A 288 6.86 6.54 9.64
N ILE A 289 6.56 6.54 8.34
CA ILE A 289 6.37 5.30 7.58
C ILE A 289 7.68 4.57 7.34
N ALA A 290 8.77 5.27 7.03
CA ALA A 290 10.09 4.65 6.89
C ALA A 290 10.51 3.96 8.19
N PHE A 291 10.32 4.60 9.34
CA PHE A 291 10.56 4.02 10.65
C PHE A 291 9.67 2.81 10.93
N THR A 292 8.37 2.94 10.70
CA THR A 292 7.40 1.86 10.91
C THR A 292 7.76 0.61 10.08
N LEU A 293 8.09 0.79 8.80
CA LEU A 293 8.44 -0.34 7.93
C LEU A 293 9.79 -0.95 8.31
N GLY A 294 10.79 -0.13 8.63
CA GLY A 294 12.08 -0.61 9.15
C GLY A 294 11.92 -1.43 10.43
N LEU A 295 11.11 -0.93 11.37
CA LEU A 295 10.82 -1.62 12.62
C LEU A 295 10.08 -2.96 12.39
N ARG A 296 9.15 -3.03 11.44
CA ARG A 296 8.47 -4.27 11.06
C ARG A 296 9.44 -5.32 10.51
N PHE A 297 10.41 -4.92 9.69
CA PHE A 297 11.47 -5.83 9.22
C PHE A 297 12.33 -6.35 10.37
N VAL A 298 12.69 -5.49 11.33
CA VAL A 298 13.44 -5.91 12.54
C VAL A 298 12.64 -6.90 13.36
N ILE A 299 11.36 -6.62 13.61
CA ILE A 299 10.47 -7.51 14.37
C ILE A 299 10.37 -8.87 13.69
N ASP A 300 10.14 -8.90 12.37
CA ASP A 300 10.02 -10.16 11.63
C ASP A 300 11.33 -10.98 11.68
N HIS A 301 12.48 -10.32 11.56
CA HIS A 301 13.78 -10.97 11.77
C HIS A 301 13.88 -11.59 13.16
N LEU A 302 13.54 -10.85 14.23
CA LEU A 302 13.56 -11.36 15.59
C LEU A 302 12.58 -12.52 15.81
N CYS A 303 11.46 -12.54 15.09
CA CYS A 303 10.43 -13.57 15.18
C CYS A 303 10.62 -14.75 14.19
N GLY A 304 11.74 -14.84 13.49
CA GLY A 304 12.08 -15.99 12.67
C GLY A 304 11.82 -15.85 11.16
N ASP A 305 11.61 -14.61 10.66
CA ASP A 305 11.33 -14.30 9.24
C ASP A 305 10.05 -14.99 8.71
N GLU A 306 8.94 -14.88 9.46
CA GLU A 306 7.68 -15.55 9.13
C GLU A 306 6.74 -14.70 8.26
N TYR A 307 6.77 -13.36 8.42
CA TYR A 307 5.84 -12.46 7.76
C TYR A 307 6.30 -12.06 6.35
N PHE A 308 7.55 -11.60 6.23
CA PHE A 308 8.11 -11.19 4.94
C PHE A 308 8.87 -12.34 4.29
N ARG A 309 8.63 -12.55 3.00
CA ARG A 309 9.39 -13.53 2.26
C ARG A 309 10.87 -13.12 2.20
N VAL A 310 11.75 -13.97 2.71
CA VAL A 310 13.21 -13.82 2.66
C VAL A 310 13.85 -14.99 1.92
N SER A 311 14.99 -14.73 1.31
CA SER A 311 15.81 -15.78 0.66
C SER A 311 16.90 -16.29 1.59
N THR A 312 17.39 -15.44 2.49
CA THR A 312 18.44 -15.76 3.46
C THR A 312 18.19 -15.04 4.78
N ARG A 313 18.67 -15.64 5.88
CA ARG A 313 18.66 -15.01 7.20
C ARG A 313 19.42 -13.67 7.16
N GLY A 314 18.88 -12.64 7.80
CA GLY A 314 19.45 -11.29 7.81
C GLY A 314 18.96 -10.39 6.65
N GLU A 315 18.22 -10.90 5.68
CA GLU A 315 17.67 -10.07 4.60
C GLU A 315 16.73 -9.00 5.14
N ASN A 316 15.92 -9.30 6.15
CA ASN A 316 15.06 -8.32 6.79
C ASN A 316 15.84 -7.23 7.54
N LEU A 317 16.99 -7.54 8.15
CA LEU A 317 17.84 -6.51 8.76
C LEU A 317 18.44 -5.57 7.70
N ARG A 318 18.83 -6.07 6.53
CA ARG A 318 19.26 -5.24 5.42
C ARG A 318 18.14 -4.32 4.91
N ARG A 319 16.92 -4.87 4.75
CA ARG A 319 15.73 -4.08 4.38
C ARG A 319 15.41 -3.01 5.43
N ALA A 320 15.58 -3.34 6.72
CA ALA A 320 15.42 -2.37 7.79
C ALA A 320 16.45 -1.23 7.69
N ALA A 321 17.71 -1.55 7.45
CA ALA A 321 18.76 -0.55 7.26
C ALA A 321 18.47 0.39 6.08
N GLU A 322 17.93 -0.11 4.97
CA GLU A 322 17.51 0.70 3.82
C GLU A 322 16.39 1.68 4.20
N GLN A 323 15.40 1.25 4.98
CA GLN A 323 14.33 2.13 5.45
C GLN A 323 14.84 3.16 6.47
N PHE A 324 15.75 2.77 7.36
CA PHE A 324 16.34 3.69 8.33
C PHE A 324 17.28 4.72 7.67
N ALA A 325 17.94 4.36 6.57
CA ALA A 325 18.68 5.33 5.78
C ALA A 325 17.77 6.40 5.14
N LEU A 326 16.58 6.02 4.68
CA LEU A 326 15.56 6.99 4.23
C LEU A 326 15.01 7.83 5.38
N LEU A 327 14.75 7.22 6.54
CA LEU A 327 14.34 7.93 7.76
C LEU A 327 15.32 9.07 8.11
N GLU A 328 16.62 8.78 8.09
CA GLU A 328 17.64 9.79 8.38
C GLU A 328 17.64 10.93 7.35
N GLN A 329 17.46 10.62 6.06
CA GLN A 329 17.33 11.63 5.02
C GLN A 329 16.09 12.53 5.24
N PHE A 330 14.93 11.95 5.55
CA PHE A 330 13.72 12.70 5.84
C PHE A 330 13.87 13.58 7.08
N ASN A 331 14.47 13.04 8.15
CA ASN A 331 14.75 13.82 9.35
C ASN A 331 15.70 15.02 9.06
N GLY A 332 16.72 14.80 8.25
CA GLY A 332 17.66 15.84 7.82
C GLY A 332 17.02 16.93 6.95
N LEU A 333 15.97 16.58 6.20
CA LEU A 333 15.24 17.52 5.34
C LEU A 333 14.00 18.13 5.99
N ARG A 334 13.61 17.74 7.20
CA ARG A 334 12.29 18.01 7.81
C ARG A 334 11.86 19.49 7.73
N VAL A 335 12.75 20.43 8.05
CA VAL A 335 12.42 21.86 7.99
C VAL A 335 12.09 22.30 6.56
N ARG A 336 12.88 21.86 5.59
CA ARG A 336 12.64 22.16 4.17
C ARG A 336 11.34 21.51 3.65
N LEU A 337 11.06 20.28 4.08
CA LEU A 337 9.80 19.60 3.75
C LEU A 337 8.59 20.37 4.32
N PHE A 338 8.70 20.87 5.56
CA PHE A 338 7.65 21.67 6.16
C PHE A 338 7.43 22.98 5.40
N GLU A 339 8.50 23.72 5.09
CA GLU A 339 8.43 24.98 4.35
C GLU A 339 7.82 24.79 2.95
N ALA A 340 8.24 23.76 2.23
CA ALA A 340 7.69 23.41 0.91
C ALA A 340 6.19 23.05 0.99
N ALA A 341 5.80 22.19 1.93
CA ALA A 341 4.41 21.84 2.13
C ALA A 341 3.56 23.07 2.51
N LEU A 342 4.05 23.93 3.41
CA LEU A 342 3.35 25.14 3.82
C LEU A 342 3.13 26.10 2.65
N SER A 343 4.16 26.32 1.82
CA SER A 343 4.07 27.15 0.62
C SER A 343 2.98 26.67 -0.34
N ILE A 344 3.05 25.41 -0.74
CA ILE A 344 2.09 24.79 -1.69
C ILE A 344 0.66 24.82 -1.15
N LEU A 345 0.46 24.46 0.11
CA LEU A 345 -0.87 24.45 0.73
C LEU A 345 -1.46 25.87 0.86
N THR A 346 -0.63 26.88 1.05
CA THR A 346 -1.07 28.28 1.11
C THR A 346 -1.51 28.78 -0.26
N GLU A 347 -0.86 28.35 -1.34
CA GLU A 347 -1.24 28.68 -2.71
C GLU A 347 -2.58 28.07 -3.14
N HIS A 348 -2.97 26.94 -2.52
CA HIS A 348 -4.23 26.24 -2.79
C HIS A 348 -5.44 26.76 -1.98
N THR A 349 -5.20 27.69 -1.01
CA THR A 349 -6.26 28.25 -0.14
C THR A 349 -6.81 29.56 -0.70
#